data_3fc66e0181c511d53a52ee7830da35a7
#
_entry.id   3fc66e0181c511d53a52ee7830da35a7
#
_cell.length_a   1.000
_cell.length_b   1.000
_cell.length_c   1.000
_cell.angle_alpha   90.00
_cell.angle_beta   90.00
_cell.angle_gamma   90.00
#
_symmetry.space_group_name_H-M   'P 1'
#
loop_
_entity.id
_entity.type
_entity.pdbx_description
1 polymer ?
#
loop_
_entity_poly.entity_id
_entity_poly.type
_entity_poly.pdbx_seq_one_letter_code
_entity_poly.pdbx_strand_id
1 'polypeptide(L)'
;MTKIKPLSITAAIATLLFIPLLFTSATVHDGNEAEKHDKKENHVEKLTDNRTPQIPKSATFAGEEIDLTPQDRRERMDREMLSFCYSHINTMLQIKRANRLFPIVEPILKECGIPDDFKYLMIIECNGDVEARSSAGAAGPWQFLERTGREYGLEVNGEIDERYHLEKATRAACKYLKASYEEYGNWLTVAASSNTGRANVTKRINAQKEKKAIDLVLLPETSRYIFRLMAVKEIFSDPKA
;
A
#
# COMPACT_ATOMS: atom_id res chain seq x y z
N MET A 1 43.74 -21.31 -32.61
CA MET A 1 43.03 -22.58 -32.45
C MET A 1 43.46 -23.20 -31.12
N THR A 2 42.68 -23.05 -30.10
CA THR A 2 42.97 -23.64 -28.76
C THR A 2 41.72 -24.38 -28.31
N LYS A 3 41.83 -25.71 -28.24
CA LYS A 3 40.76 -26.64 -27.87
C LYS A 3 40.55 -26.61 -26.36
N ILE A 4 39.33 -26.35 -25.92
CA ILE A 4 38.89 -26.49 -24.52
C ILE A 4 38.29 -27.89 -24.37
N LYS A 5 38.83 -28.69 -23.42
CA LYS A 5 38.32 -30.00 -23.04
C LYS A 5 37.14 -29.88 -22.06
N PRO A 6 36.14 -30.75 -22.13
CA PRO A 6 35.04 -30.74 -21.15
C PRO A 6 35.47 -31.45 -19.85
N LEU A 7 35.10 -30.84 -18.73
CA LEU A 7 35.26 -31.40 -17.37
C LEU A 7 34.07 -32.32 -17.07
N SER A 8 34.37 -33.58 -16.76
CA SER A 8 33.39 -34.58 -16.34
C SER A 8 33.04 -34.38 -14.87
N ILE A 9 31.73 -34.20 -14.57
CA ILE A 9 31.21 -34.18 -13.22
C ILE A 9 30.77 -35.60 -12.84
N THR A 10 31.50 -36.22 -11.93
CA THR A 10 31.15 -37.48 -11.29
C THR A 10 30.15 -37.23 -10.17
N ALA A 11 28.94 -37.76 -10.31
CA ALA A 11 27.90 -37.76 -9.29
C ALA A 11 28.23 -38.78 -8.19
N ALA A 12 28.38 -38.32 -6.96
CA ALA A 12 28.47 -39.17 -5.76
C ALA A 12 27.04 -39.44 -5.23
N ILE A 13 26.64 -40.71 -5.30
CA ILE A 13 25.37 -41.18 -4.71
C ILE A 13 25.64 -41.46 -3.23
N ALA A 14 25.02 -40.67 -2.35
CA ALA A 14 25.01 -40.91 -0.90
C ALA A 14 23.86 -41.88 -0.56
N THR A 15 24.19 -43.08 -0.15
CA THR A 15 23.24 -44.09 0.34
C THR A 15 22.82 -43.75 1.77
N LEU A 16 21.57 -43.37 1.97
CA LEU A 16 20.97 -43.21 3.28
C LEU A 16 20.53 -44.55 3.85
N LEU A 17 21.22 -45.01 4.90
CA LEU A 17 20.84 -46.17 5.70
C LEU A 17 19.64 -45.80 6.59
N PHE A 18 18.51 -46.48 6.34
CA PHE A 18 17.29 -46.43 7.17
C PHE A 18 17.50 -47.34 8.39
N ILE A 19 17.55 -46.79 9.59
CA ILE A 19 17.50 -47.54 10.85
C ILE A 19 16.06 -47.51 11.35
N PRO A 20 15.34 -48.62 11.49
CA PRO A 20 14.01 -48.64 12.09
C PRO A 20 14.15 -48.50 13.62
N LEU A 21 13.64 -47.44 14.21
CA LEU A 21 13.52 -47.26 15.64
C LEU A 21 12.26 -47.99 16.09
N LEU A 22 12.43 -49.08 16.84
CA LEU A 22 11.33 -49.79 17.54
C LEU A 22 10.82 -48.95 18.68
N PHE A 23 9.60 -48.41 18.56
CA PHE A 23 8.88 -47.78 19.65
C PHE A 23 8.17 -48.90 20.51
N THR A 24 8.66 -49.10 21.72
CA THR A 24 7.91 -49.84 22.76
C THR A 24 6.93 -48.86 23.39
N SER A 25 5.64 -49.14 23.27
CA SER A 25 4.58 -48.38 23.93
C SER A 25 4.53 -48.73 25.41
N ALA A 26 4.84 -47.77 26.28
CA ALA A 26 4.50 -47.80 27.70
C ALA A 26 3.26 -46.94 27.90
N THR A 27 2.12 -47.56 28.19
CA THR A 27 0.90 -46.87 28.61
C THR A 27 1.06 -46.46 30.07
N VAL A 28 1.22 -45.20 30.33
CA VAL A 28 0.99 -44.58 31.65
C VAL A 28 -0.25 -43.70 31.53
N HIS A 29 -1.24 -44.06 32.31
CA HIS A 29 -2.50 -43.34 32.41
C HIS A 29 -2.29 -42.19 33.41
N ASP A 30 -2.29 -40.97 32.94
CA ASP A 30 -2.41 -39.81 33.83
C ASP A 30 -3.31 -38.75 33.19
N GLY A 31 -4.45 -38.48 33.88
CA GLY A 31 -5.61 -37.74 33.38
C GLY A 31 -5.43 -36.19 33.34
N ASN A 32 -4.20 -35.69 33.36
CA ASN A 32 -3.92 -34.23 33.38
C ASN A 32 -3.22 -33.68 32.12
N GLU A 33 -2.91 -34.53 31.13
CA GLU A 33 -2.22 -34.05 29.92
C GLU A 33 -3.17 -33.55 28.82
N ALA A 34 -4.43 -34.00 28.80
CA ALA A 34 -5.37 -33.55 27.77
C ALA A 34 -5.74 -32.07 27.89
N GLU A 35 -5.86 -31.53 29.10
CA GLU A 35 -6.15 -30.10 29.32
C GLU A 35 -4.97 -29.17 28.97
N LYS A 36 -3.72 -29.66 29.08
CA LYS A 36 -2.53 -28.88 28.70
C LYS A 36 -2.26 -28.90 27.20
N HIS A 37 -2.60 -29.98 26.52
CA HIS A 37 -2.45 -30.08 25.07
C HIS A 37 -3.46 -29.19 24.34
N ASP A 38 -4.71 -29.20 24.80
CA ASP A 38 -5.77 -28.35 24.22
C ASP A 38 -5.52 -26.86 24.41
N LYS A 39 -4.95 -26.45 25.57
CA LYS A 39 -4.52 -25.07 25.81
C LYS A 39 -3.30 -24.65 24.97
N LYS A 40 -2.42 -25.59 24.61
CA LYS A 40 -1.24 -25.32 23.80
C LYS A 40 -1.59 -25.25 22.32
N GLU A 41 -2.49 -26.11 21.82
CA GLU A 41 -3.01 -26.04 20.46
C GLU A 41 -3.81 -24.77 20.22
N ASN A 42 -4.72 -24.40 21.14
CA ASN A 42 -5.46 -23.15 21.08
C ASN A 42 -4.55 -21.90 21.11
N HIS A 43 -3.38 -21.97 21.75
CA HIS A 43 -2.44 -20.84 21.78
C HIS A 43 -1.60 -20.77 20.49
N VAL A 44 -1.27 -21.89 19.89
CA VAL A 44 -0.55 -21.97 18.61
C VAL A 44 -1.49 -21.61 17.46
N GLU A 45 -2.74 -22.06 17.45
CA GLU A 45 -3.77 -21.62 16.48
C GLU A 45 -3.99 -20.11 16.53
N LYS A 46 -3.98 -19.52 17.72
CA LYS A 46 -4.13 -18.06 17.88
C LYS A 46 -2.92 -17.27 17.36
N LEU A 47 -1.73 -17.87 17.32
CA LEU A 47 -0.50 -17.27 16.79
C LEU A 47 -0.32 -17.49 15.29
N THR A 48 -1.06 -18.45 14.71
CA THR A 48 -0.99 -18.80 13.29
C THR A 48 -2.29 -18.49 12.53
N ASP A 49 -3.16 -17.65 13.10
CA ASP A 49 -4.38 -17.21 12.43
C ASP A 49 -4.03 -16.25 11.26
N ASN A 50 -3.42 -16.83 10.22
CA ASN A 50 -3.15 -16.19 8.94
C ASN A 50 -4.44 -16.08 8.13
N ARG A 51 -5.45 -15.38 8.67
CA ARG A 51 -6.65 -15.11 7.90
C ARG A 51 -6.31 -14.22 6.73
N THR A 52 -6.65 -14.69 5.55
CA THR A 52 -6.63 -13.86 4.35
C THR A 52 -7.65 -12.72 4.55
N PRO A 53 -7.28 -11.45 4.31
CA PRO A 53 -8.19 -10.34 4.47
C PRO A 53 -9.45 -10.54 3.62
N GLN A 54 -10.60 -10.24 4.17
CA GLN A 54 -11.86 -10.33 3.42
C GLN A 54 -11.96 -9.15 2.47
N ILE A 55 -12.12 -9.45 1.17
CA ILE A 55 -12.29 -8.42 0.15
C ILE A 55 -13.74 -7.93 0.20
N PRO A 56 -13.99 -6.63 0.45
CA PRO A 56 -15.34 -6.08 0.44
C PRO A 56 -15.97 -6.16 -0.96
N LYS A 57 -17.30 -6.12 -1.03
CA LYS A 57 -18.01 -6.07 -2.32
C LYS A 57 -17.91 -4.71 -3.00
N SER A 58 -17.74 -3.66 -2.21
CA SER A 58 -17.49 -2.30 -2.68
C SER A 58 -16.50 -1.61 -1.75
N ALA A 59 -15.79 -0.61 -2.26
CA ALA A 59 -14.97 0.31 -1.50
C ALA A 59 -15.39 1.74 -1.77
N THR A 60 -15.14 2.65 -0.82
CA THR A 60 -15.44 4.07 -1.01
C THR A 60 -14.16 4.89 -0.98
N PHE A 61 -14.04 5.87 -1.87
CA PHE A 61 -12.98 6.86 -1.83
C PHE A 61 -13.56 8.25 -2.13
N ALA A 62 -13.35 9.19 -1.22
CA ALA A 62 -13.81 10.58 -1.35
C ALA A 62 -15.31 10.71 -1.67
N GLY A 63 -16.14 9.83 -1.10
CA GLY A 63 -17.58 9.77 -1.34
C GLY A 63 -18.00 9.03 -2.62
N GLU A 64 -17.06 8.51 -3.38
CA GLU A 64 -17.33 7.69 -4.57
C GLU A 64 -17.30 6.20 -4.21
N GLU A 65 -18.38 5.49 -4.53
CA GLU A 65 -18.47 4.04 -4.35
C GLU A 65 -17.92 3.33 -5.60
N ILE A 66 -17.06 2.36 -5.36
CA ILE A 66 -16.43 1.53 -6.37
C ILE A 66 -16.88 0.09 -6.17
N ASP A 67 -17.60 -0.46 -7.16
CA ASP A 67 -17.98 -1.86 -7.20
C ASP A 67 -16.75 -2.75 -7.41
N LEU A 68 -16.51 -3.67 -6.46
CA LEU A 68 -15.42 -4.65 -6.48
C LEU A 68 -15.91 -6.06 -6.82
N THR A 69 -17.16 -6.23 -7.28
CA THR A 69 -17.69 -7.54 -7.70
C THR A 69 -17.11 -8.02 -9.04
N PRO A 70 -16.72 -7.16 -10.02
CA PRO A 70 -16.02 -7.63 -11.19
C PRO A 70 -14.69 -8.30 -10.83
N GLN A 71 -14.42 -9.46 -11.44
CA GLN A 71 -13.28 -10.32 -11.09
C GLN A 71 -11.94 -9.60 -11.15
N ASP A 72 -11.70 -8.79 -12.19
CA ASP A 72 -10.45 -8.04 -12.36
C ASP A 72 -10.24 -6.99 -11.24
N ARG A 73 -11.30 -6.30 -10.82
CA ARG A 73 -11.23 -5.32 -9.72
C ARG A 73 -11.01 -6.02 -8.39
N ARG A 74 -11.70 -7.15 -8.18
CA ARG A 74 -11.54 -7.97 -6.99
C ARG A 74 -10.12 -8.47 -6.83
N GLU A 75 -9.52 -9.05 -7.89
CA GLU A 75 -8.13 -9.53 -7.87
C GLU A 75 -7.12 -8.41 -7.63
N ARG A 76 -7.35 -7.22 -8.19
CA ARG A 76 -6.49 -6.06 -7.93
C ARG A 76 -6.57 -5.59 -6.48
N MET A 77 -7.77 -5.54 -5.92
CA MET A 77 -7.98 -5.17 -4.51
C MET A 77 -7.31 -6.19 -3.58
N ASP A 78 -7.54 -7.49 -3.83
CA ASP A 78 -6.95 -8.61 -3.09
C ASP A 78 -5.43 -8.50 -3.03
N ARG A 79 -4.80 -8.30 -4.18
CA ARG A 79 -3.33 -8.13 -4.24
C ARG A 79 -2.82 -7.00 -3.38
N GLU A 80 -3.46 -5.83 -3.38
CA GLU A 80 -3.02 -4.69 -2.58
C GLU A 80 -3.32 -4.91 -1.08
N MET A 81 -4.47 -5.50 -0.73
CA MET A 81 -4.80 -5.89 0.64
C MET A 81 -3.77 -6.89 1.19
N LEU A 82 -3.47 -7.96 0.44
CA LEU A 82 -2.42 -8.92 0.81
C LEU A 82 -1.05 -8.25 0.97
N SER A 83 -0.70 -7.33 0.08
CA SER A 83 0.56 -6.60 0.16
C SER A 83 0.72 -5.85 1.49
N PHE A 84 -0.33 -5.21 1.99
CA PHE A 84 -0.31 -4.54 3.30
C PHE A 84 -0.34 -5.54 4.46
N CYS A 85 -1.22 -6.53 4.42
CA CYS A 85 -1.36 -7.50 5.51
C CYS A 85 -0.09 -8.32 5.75
N TYR A 86 0.62 -8.71 4.68
CA TYR A 86 1.87 -9.45 4.81
C TYR A 86 3.13 -8.58 4.98
N SER A 87 3.00 -7.26 4.85
CA SER A 87 4.06 -6.30 5.16
C SER A 87 3.96 -5.76 6.58
N HIS A 88 3.73 -6.62 7.57
CA HIS A 88 3.39 -6.25 8.94
C HIS A 88 4.22 -5.09 9.51
N ILE A 89 5.55 -5.13 9.41
CA ILE A 89 6.42 -4.10 9.96
C ILE A 89 6.14 -2.75 9.30
N ASN A 90 6.05 -2.72 7.97
CA ASN A 90 5.83 -1.48 7.23
C ASN A 90 4.43 -0.92 7.51
N THR A 91 3.40 -1.76 7.47
CA THR A 91 2.02 -1.37 7.74
C THR A 91 1.85 -0.85 9.17
N MET A 92 2.41 -1.54 10.16
CA MET A 92 2.40 -1.08 11.55
C MET A 92 3.12 0.26 11.74
N LEU A 93 4.25 0.47 11.07
CA LEU A 93 4.96 1.74 11.10
C LEU A 93 4.14 2.85 10.44
N GLN A 94 3.49 2.58 9.30
CA GLN A 94 2.61 3.54 8.63
C GLN A 94 1.43 3.94 9.52
N ILE A 95 0.75 2.99 10.18
CA ILE A 95 -0.35 3.25 11.11
C ILE A 95 0.13 4.12 12.28
N LYS A 96 1.26 3.77 12.92
CA LYS A 96 1.82 4.56 14.02
C LYS A 96 2.20 5.98 13.60
N ARG A 97 2.74 6.14 12.41
CA ARG A 97 3.11 7.45 11.84
C ARG A 97 1.86 8.25 11.48
N ALA A 98 0.85 7.61 10.86
CA ALA A 98 -0.43 8.21 10.54
C ALA A 98 -1.11 8.80 11.77
N ASN A 99 -1.12 8.12 12.91
CA ASN A 99 -1.68 8.62 14.17
C ASN A 99 -1.05 9.93 14.66
N ARG A 100 0.19 10.23 14.24
CA ARG A 100 0.85 11.52 14.54
C ARG A 100 0.60 12.58 13.48
N LEU A 101 0.41 12.16 12.22
CA LEU A 101 0.29 13.07 11.09
C LEU A 101 -1.16 13.50 10.85
N PHE A 102 -2.12 12.58 10.99
CA PHE A 102 -3.53 12.85 10.71
C PHE A 102 -4.13 14.01 11.53
N PRO A 103 -3.86 14.14 12.86
CA PRO A 103 -4.36 15.29 13.62
C PRO A 103 -3.91 16.65 13.08
N ILE A 104 -2.83 16.72 12.32
CA ILE A 104 -2.31 17.94 11.68
C ILE A 104 -2.92 18.09 10.27
N VAL A 105 -3.01 17.01 9.52
CA VAL A 105 -3.40 17.01 8.10
C VAL A 105 -4.91 17.16 7.93
N GLU A 106 -5.72 16.42 8.70
CA GLU A 106 -7.18 16.39 8.60
C GLU A 106 -7.84 17.78 8.74
N PRO A 107 -7.47 18.62 9.73
CA PRO A 107 -8.03 19.97 9.82
C PRO A 107 -7.73 20.83 8.59
N ILE A 108 -6.52 20.68 8.00
CA ILE A 108 -6.10 21.44 6.82
C ILE A 108 -6.90 20.98 5.58
N LEU A 109 -7.04 19.66 5.38
CA LEU A 109 -7.87 19.12 4.30
C LEU A 109 -9.31 19.64 4.39
N LYS A 110 -9.89 19.58 5.60
CA LYS A 110 -11.24 20.08 5.87
C LYS A 110 -11.37 21.58 5.60
N GLU A 111 -10.46 22.40 6.10
CA GLU A 111 -10.39 23.84 5.85
C GLU A 111 -10.35 24.15 4.35
N CYS A 112 -9.56 23.36 3.63
CA CYS A 112 -9.42 23.47 2.18
C CYS A 112 -10.60 22.88 1.39
N GLY A 113 -11.56 22.16 2.02
CA GLY A 113 -12.65 21.47 1.32
C GLY A 113 -12.18 20.30 0.46
N ILE A 114 -11.08 19.64 0.86
CA ILE A 114 -10.59 18.40 0.26
C ILE A 114 -11.15 17.23 1.05
N PRO A 115 -11.63 16.16 0.38
CA PRO A 115 -12.10 14.97 1.09
C PRO A 115 -11.03 14.38 2.01
N ASP A 116 -11.44 13.98 3.21
CA ASP A 116 -10.55 13.45 4.26
C ASP A 116 -9.73 12.24 3.80
N ASP A 117 -10.28 11.44 2.89
CA ASP A 117 -9.60 10.25 2.34
C ASP A 117 -8.25 10.55 1.69
N PHE A 118 -7.99 11.81 1.29
CA PHE A 118 -6.68 12.20 0.75
C PHE A 118 -5.54 12.12 1.77
N LYS A 119 -5.82 12.00 3.07
CA LYS A 119 -4.80 11.68 4.07
C LYS A 119 -4.11 10.32 3.80
N TYR A 120 -4.87 9.35 3.27
CA TYR A 120 -4.33 8.04 2.89
C TYR A 120 -3.41 8.13 1.67
N LEU A 121 -3.71 9.05 0.73
CA LEU A 121 -2.82 9.33 -0.39
C LEU A 121 -1.46 9.81 0.13
N MET A 122 -1.43 10.76 1.07
CA MET A 122 -0.18 11.21 1.69
C MET A 122 0.59 10.04 2.32
N ILE A 123 -0.10 9.11 3.01
CA ILE A 123 0.55 7.96 3.64
C ILE A 123 1.20 7.04 2.61
N ILE A 124 0.55 6.74 1.49
CA ILE A 124 1.15 5.87 0.45
C ILE A 124 2.28 6.54 -0.31
N GLU A 125 2.32 7.87 -0.40
CA GLU A 125 3.40 8.62 -1.03
C GLU A 125 4.69 8.62 -0.20
N CYS A 126 4.58 8.80 1.10
CA CYS A 126 5.76 8.95 1.96
C CYS A 126 5.98 7.81 2.96
N ASN A 127 5.13 6.76 2.96
CA ASN A 127 5.11 5.72 4.00
C ASN A 127 5.01 6.30 5.43
N GLY A 128 4.38 7.47 5.56
CA GLY A 128 4.30 8.24 6.80
C GLY A 128 5.64 8.86 7.24
N ASP A 129 6.65 8.88 6.38
CA ASP A 129 7.93 9.53 6.61
C ASP A 129 7.94 10.91 5.97
N VAL A 130 7.87 11.96 6.78
CA VAL A 130 7.85 13.34 6.29
C VAL A 130 9.16 13.78 5.65
N GLU A 131 10.24 13.05 5.88
CA GLU A 131 11.57 13.30 5.30
C GLU A 131 11.83 12.45 4.03
N ALA A 132 10.83 11.69 3.57
CA ALA A 132 10.98 10.82 2.41
C ALA A 132 11.42 11.60 1.17
N ARG A 133 12.37 11.02 0.41
CA ARG A 133 12.83 11.52 -0.88
C ARG A 133 12.95 10.39 -1.87
N SER A 134 12.34 10.56 -3.04
CA SER A 134 12.43 9.58 -4.13
C SER A 134 13.69 9.76 -4.98
N SER A 135 14.04 8.74 -5.75
CA SER A 135 15.14 8.81 -6.73
C SER A 135 14.89 9.85 -7.83
N ALA A 136 13.62 10.17 -8.10
CA ALA A 136 13.22 11.21 -9.06
C ALA A 136 13.25 12.63 -8.45
N GLY A 137 13.63 12.77 -7.17
CA GLY A 137 13.71 14.06 -6.48
C GLY A 137 12.39 14.57 -5.92
N ALA A 138 11.34 13.76 -5.91
CA ALA A 138 10.12 14.07 -5.15
C ALA A 138 10.43 14.02 -3.65
N ALA A 139 9.86 14.95 -2.86
CA ALA A 139 10.25 15.13 -1.47
C ALA A 139 9.05 15.44 -0.56
N GLY A 140 9.20 15.04 0.71
CA GLY A 140 8.28 15.34 1.80
C GLY A 140 7.00 14.50 1.81
N PRO A 141 6.03 14.84 2.70
CA PRO A 141 4.84 14.03 2.93
C PRO A 141 3.95 13.86 1.69
N TRP A 142 3.96 14.82 0.77
CA TRP A 142 3.16 14.80 -0.45
C TRP A 142 3.95 14.50 -1.71
N GLN A 143 5.23 14.15 -1.56
CA GLN A 143 6.14 13.80 -2.66
C GLN A 143 6.10 14.79 -3.84
N PHE A 144 6.16 16.09 -3.53
CA PHE A 144 6.26 17.10 -4.57
C PHE A 144 7.63 17.07 -5.26
N LEU A 145 7.61 17.10 -6.59
CA LEU A 145 8.79 17.54 -7.33
C LEU A 145 9.05 19.02 -7.06
N GLU A 146 10.31 19.46 -7.11
CA GLU A 146 10.70 20.82 -6.81
C GLU A 146 9.91 21.86 -7.62
N ARG A 147 9.82 21.65 -8.93
CA ARG A 147 9.04 22.53 -9.81
C ARG A 147 7.59 22.64 -9.38
N THR A 148 6.95 21.50 -9.13
CA THR A 148 5.55 21.47 -8.72
C THR A 148 5.35 22.10 -7.34
N GLY A 149 6.25 21.84 -6.39
CA GLY A 149 6.20 22.50 -5.08
C GLY A 149 6.21 24.01 -5.19
N ARG A 150 7.12 24.57 -5.99
CA ARG A 150 7.20 26.03 -6.26
C ARG A 150 5.94 26.56 -6.95
N GLU A 151 5.39 25.84 -7.92
CA GLU A 151 4.16 26.20 -8.64
C GLU A 151 2.97 26.37 -7.68
N TYR A 152 2.92 25.55 -6.63
CA TYR A 152 1.85 25.60 -5.61
C TYR A 152 2.23 26.39 -4.36
N GLY A 153 3.32 27.16 -4.39
CA GLY A 153 3.69 28.18 -3.42
C GLY A 153 4.61 27.72 -2.29
N LEU A 154 5.33 26.62 -2.47
CA LEU A 154 6.38 26.21 -1.55
C LEU A 154 7.71 26.87 -1.90
N GLU A 155 8.42 27.33 -0.88
CA GLU A 155 9.79 27.78 -1.02
C GLU A 155 10.72 26.57 -1.12
N VAL A 156 11.46 26.47 -2.24
CA VAL A 156 12.42 25.40 -2.46
C VAL A 156 13.66 26.02 -3.09
N ASN A 157 14.74 26.15 -2.32
CA ASN A 157 16.02 26.73 -2.75
C ASN A 157 17.18 25.96 -2.10
N GLY A 158 18.40 26.50 -2.15
CA GLY A 158 19.59 25.84 -1.60
C GLY A 158 19.64 25.78 -0.07
N GLU A 159 18.82 26.58 0.63
CA GLU A 159 18.79 26.68 2.10
C GLU A 159 17.48 26.20 2.71
N ILE A 160 16.36 26.37 1.98
CA ILE A 160 15.01 26.06 2.46
C ILE A 160 14.33 25.09 1.48
N ASP A 161 13.72 24.04 2.03
CA ASP A 161 12.88 23.14 1.25
C ASP A 161 11.56 22.86 2.03
N GLU A 162 10.53 23.68 1.74
CA GLU A 162 9.23 23.60 2.42
C GLU A 162 8.41 22.39 2.02
N ARG A 163 8.89 21.57 1.07
CA ARG A 163 8.24 20.29 0.75
C ARG A 163 8.25 19.33 1.94
N TYR A 164 9.20 19.47 2.85
CA TYR A 164 9.30 18.71 4.09
C TYR A 164 8.46 19.28 5.24
N HIS A 165 7.95 20.50 5.11
CA HIS A 165 7.13 21.14 6.13
C HIS A 165 5.67 20.65 6.01
N LEU A 166 5.22 19.78 6.91
CA LEU A 166 3.95 19.07 6.81
C LEU A 166 2.75 19.98 6.52
N GLU A 167 2.57 21.06 7.28
CA GLU A 167 1.41 21.96 7.10
C GLU A 167 1.47 22.73 5.78
N LYS A 168 2.63 23.31 5.43
CA LYS A 168 2.81 24.05 4.19
C LYS A 168 2.63 23.15 2.96
N ALA A 169 3.25 21.98 3.00
CA ALA A 169 3.12 20.97 1.94
C ALA A 169 1.67 20.48 1.79
N THR A 170 0.93 20.31 2.92
CA THR A 170 -0.50 19.95 2.87
C THR A 170 -1.34 21.05 2.23
N ARG A 171 -1.10 22.33 2.56
CA ARG A 171 -1.80 23.45 1.92
C ARG A 171 -1.49 23.56 0.42
N ALA A 172 -0.25 23.28 0.01
CA ALA A 172 0.13 23.21 -1.40
C ALA A 172 -0.56 22.03 -2.10
N ALA A 173 -0.64 20.87 -1.45
CA ALA A 173 -1.37 19.70 -1.96
C ALA A 173 -2.85 20.01 -2.15
N CYS A 174 -3.49 20.71 -1.21
CA CYS A 174 -4.87 21.14 -1.36
C CYS A 174 -5.09 21.96 -2.63
N LYS A 175 -4.21 22.90 -2.93
CA LYS A 175 -4.30 23.72 -4.15
C LYS A 175 -4.15 22.86 -5.41
N TYR A 176 -3.19 21.92 -5.41
CA TYR A 176 -2.97 20.97 -6.52
C TYR A 176 -4.21 20.09 -6.76
N LEU A 177 -4.76 19.51 -5.68
CA LEU A 177 -5.91 18.63 -5.72
C LEU A 177 -7.17 19.35 -6.20
N LYS A 178 -7.40 20.62 -5.75
CA LYS A 178 -8.49 21.45 -6.24
C LYS A 178 -8.38 21.74 -7.73
N ALA A 179 -7.22 22.19 -8.20
CA ALA A 179 -6.99 22.47 -9.61
C ALA A 179 -7.19 21.21 -10.48
N SER A 180 -6.84 20.04 -9.95
CA SER A 180 -7.08 18.77 -10.63
C SER A 180 -8.57 18.40 -10.61
N TYR A 181 -9.29 18.69 -9.53
CA TYR A 181 -10.73 18.43 -9.44
C TYR A 181 -11.56 19.34 -10.37
N GLU A 182 -11.16 20.59 -10.53
CA GLU A 182 -11.75 21.50 -11.51
C GLU A 182 -11.63 20.97 -12.94
N GLU A 183 -10.55 20.24 -13.26
CA GLU A 183 -10.34 19.63 -14.57
C GLU A 183 -11.15 18.33 -14.75
N TYR A 184 -11.19 17.46 -13.71
CA TYR A 184 -11.73 16.11 -13.88
C TYR A 184 -13.13 15.90 -13.31
N GLY A 185 -13.53 16.65 -12.27
CA GLY A 185 -14.80 16.50 -11.58
C GLY A 185 -14.97 15.16 -10.84
N ASN A 186 -13.89 14.40 -10.66
CA ASN A 186 -13.92 13.06 -10.06
C ASN A 186 -12.68 12.86 -9.18
N TRP A 187 -12.88 12.58 -7.89
CA TRP A 187 -11.79 12.52 -6.91
C TRP A 187 -10.85 11.33 -7.11
N LEU A 188 -11.37 10.20 -7.58
CA LEU A 188 -10.51 9.05 -7.87
C LEU A 188 -9.60 9.33 -9.08
N THR A 189 -10.09 10.09 -10.07
CA THR A 189 -9.29 10.55 -11.21
C THR A 189 -8.25 11.59 -10.78
N VAL A 190 -8.59 12.45 -9.82
CA VAL A 190 -7.61 13.35 -9.17
C VAL A 190 -6.50 12.55 -8.49
N ALA A 191 -6.85 11.52 -7.72
CA ALA A 191 -5.85 10.65 -7.08
C ALA A 191 -4.96 9.92 -8.11
N ALA A 192 -5.52 9.44 -9.21
CA ALA A 192 -4.73 8.86 -10.30
C ALA A 192 -3.78 9.88 -10.92
N SER A 193 -4.21 11.14 -11.04
CA SER A 193 -3.41 12.21 -11.63
C SER A 193 -2.23 12.64 -10.76
N SER A 194 -2.32 12.48 -9.43
CA SER A 194 -1.18 12.76 -8.54
C SER A 194 -0.06 11.75 -8.72
N ASN A 195 -0.38 10.49 -9.04
CA ASN A 195 0.63 9.45 -9.28
C ASN A 195 1.34 9.60 -10.64
N THR A 196 0.58 9.76 -11.74
CA THR A 196 1.16 9.72 -13.09
C THR A 196 1.29 11.10 -13.75
N GLY A 197 0.80 12.15 -13.09
CA GLY A 197 0.73 13.50 -13.65
C GLY A 197 -0.55 13.77 -14.45
N ARG A 198 -1.07 15.00 -14.36
CA ARG A 198 -2.30 15.42 -15.04
C ARG A 198 -2.26 15.17 -16.55
N ALA A 199 -1.18 15.56 -17.22
CA ALA A 199 -1.05 15.42 -18.67
C ALA A 199 -1.27 13.96 -19.15
N ASN A 200 -0.77 12.97 -18.40
CA ASN A 200 -0.93 11.56 -18.74
C ASN A 200 -2.38 11.10 -18.56
N VAL A 201 -3.06 11.52 -17.49
CA VAL A 201 -4.46 11.18 -17.26
C VAL A 201 -5.35 11.83 -18.32
N THR A 202 -5.18 13.12 -18.59
CA THR A 202 -5.94 13.86 -19.63
C THR A 202 -5.76 13.21 -21.00
N LYS A 203 -4.53 12.77 -21.36
CA LYS A 203 -4.27 12.01 -22.60
C LYS A 203 -5.08 10.71 -22.66
N ARG A 204 -5.20 9.98 -21.54
CA ARG A 204 -5.97 8.72 -21.47
C ARG A 204 -7.46 8.96 -21.58
N ILE A 205 -7.98 9.97 -20.87
CA ILE A 205 -9.39 10.40 -20.96
C ILE A 205 -9.75 10.73 -22.40
N ASN A 206 -8.94 11.53 -23.09
CA ASN A 206 -9.20 11.94 -24.47
C ASN A 206 -9.16 10.78 -25.45
N ALA A 207 -8.23 9.83 -25.27
CA ALA A 207 -8.08 8.68 -26.13
C ALA A 207 -9.21 7.64 -25.95
N GLN A 208 -9.68 7.45 -24.72
CA GLN A 208 -10.64 6.40 -24.39
C GLN A 208 -12.08 6.90 -24.28
N LYS A 209 -12.29 8.24 -24.26
CA LYS A 209 -13.60 8.88 -24.07
C LYS A 209 -14.28 8.51 -22.75
N GLU A 210 -13.49 8.09 -21.77
CA GLU A 210 -13.91 7.74 -20.42
C GLU A 210 -13.31 8.74 -19.42
N LYS A 211 -14.07 9.12 -18.37
CA LYS A 211 -13.65 10.14 -17.40
C LYS A 211 -13.24 9.58 -16.05
N LYS A 212 -13.81 8.42 -15.68
CA LYS A 212 -13.56 7.83 -14.37
C LYS A 212 -12.28 6.98 -14.40
N ALA A 213 -11.33 7.26 -13.54
CA ALA A 213 -10.06 6.54 -13.48
C ALA A 213 -10.21 5.03 -13.30
N ILE A 214 -11.27 4.59 -12.59
CA ILE A 214 -11.53 3.16 -12.37
C ILE A 214 -11.86 2.40 -13.65
N ASP A 215 -12.38 3.09 -14.66
CA ASP A 215 -12.80 2.55 -15.96
C ASP A 215 -11.76 2.82 -17.06
N LEU A 216 -10.74 3.64 -16.77
CA LEU A 216 -9.65 3.93 -17.70
C LEU A 216 -8.60 2.80 -17.73
N VAL A 217 -8.10 2.49 -18.93
CA VAL A 217 -6.87 1.71 -19.10
C VAL A 217 -5.68 2.63 -18.80
N LEU A 218 -5.25 2.61 -17.55
CA LEU A 218 -4.11 3.37 -17.05
C LEU A 218 -2.81 2.56 -17.20
N LEU A 219 -1.68 3.21 -16.92
CA LEU A 219 -0.41 2.50 -16.73
C LEU A 219 -0.55 1.51 -15.57
N PRO A 220 0.12 0.34 -15.62
CA PRO A 220 0.01 -0.68 -14.58
C PRO A 220 0.27 -0.14 -13.17
N GLU A 221 1.26 0.75 -13.01
CA GLU A 221 1.59 1.40 -11.75
C GLU A 221 0.42 2.26 -11.24
N THR A 222 -0.12 3.15 -12.07
CA THR A 222 -1.24 4.03 -11.70
C THR A 222 -2.51 3.25 -11.43
N SER A 223 -2.75 2.18 -12.21
CA SER A 223 -3.87 1.28 -11.96
C SER A 223 -3.76 0.60 -10.59
N ARG A 224 -2.57 0.13 -10.22
CA ARG A 224 -2.29 -0.41 -8.87
C ARG A 224 -2.44 0.65 -7.78
N TYR A 225 -2.00 1.88 -8.04
CA TYR A 225 -2.06 2.98 -7.09
C TYR A 225 -3.49 3.26 -6.60
N ILE A 226 -4.48 3.21 -7.49
CA ILE A 226 -5.89 3.38 -7.14
C ILE A 226 -6.34 2.31 -6.14
N PHE A 227 -6.04 1.04 -6.40
CA PHE A 227 -6.41 -0.05 -5.51
C PHE A 227 -5.61 -0.02 -4.20
N ARG A 228 -4.34 0.39 -4.24
CA ARG A 228 -3.53 0.60 -3.04
C ARG A 228 -4.12 1.69 -2.13
N LEU A 229 -4.63 2.76 -2.72
CA LEU A 229 -5.26 3.85 -1.97
C LEU A 229 -6.55 3.37 -1.25
N MET A 230 -7.36 2.56 -1.92
CA MET A 230 -8.53 1.94 -1.29
C MET A 230 -8.13 0.92 -0.23
N ALA A 231 -7.15 0.07 -0.50
CA ALA A 231 -6.70 -0.95 0.46
C ALA A 231 -6.13 -0.34 1.75
N VAL A 232 -5.32 0.72 1.65
CA VAL A 232 -4.80 1.38 2.85
C VAL A 232 -5.91 2.02 3.68
N LYS A 233 -6.93 2.59 3.03
CA LYS A 233 -8.12 3.12 3.72
C LYS A 233 -8.84 2.01 4.49
N GLU A 234 -9.13 0.88 3.86
CA GLU A 234 -9.81 -0.26 4.51
C GLU A 234 -9.01 -0.75 5.73
N ILE A 235 -7.72 -1.01 5.56
CA ILE A 235 -6.85 -1.51 6.64
C ILE A 235 -6.70 -0.51 7.78
N PHE A 236 -6.62 0.80 7.49
CA PHE A 236 -6.47 1.81 8.52
C PHE A 236 -7.79 2.11 9.25
N SER A 237 -8.93 1.84 8.61
CA SER A 237 -10.26 1.98 9.22
C SER A 237 -10.55 0.85 10.21
N ASP A 238 -10.04 -0.35 9.97
CA ASP A 238 -10.12 -1.48 10.90
C ASP A 238 -8.75 -2.20 11.01
N PRO A 239 -7.82 -1.70 11.84
CA PRO A 239 -6.51 -2.29 12.02
C PRO A 239 -6.50 -3.69 12.66
N LYS A 240 -7.67 -4.21 13.04
CA LYS A 240 -7.83 -5.53 13.67
C LYS A 240 -8.44 -6.57 12.74
N ALA A 241 -8.89 -6.14 11.54
CA ALA A 241 -9.49 -7.02 10.53
C ALA A 241 -8.47 -7.98 9.89
#